data_3884be2544cfbcfe314d6af35f06df8b
#
_entry.id   3884be2544cfbcfe314d6af35f06df8b
#
_cell.length_a   1.000
_cell.length_b   1.000
_cell.length_c   1.000
_cell.angle_alpha   90.00
_cell.angle_beta   90.00
_cell.angle_gamma   90.00
#
_symmetry.space_group_name_H-M   'P 1'
#
loop_
_entity.id
_entity.type
_entity.pdbx_description
1 polymer ?
#
loop_
_entity_poly.entity_id
_entity_poly.type
_entity_poly.pdbx_seq_one_letter_code
_entity_poly.pdbx_strand_id
1 'polypeptide(L)' 'MKDLFKAVNEAWFEQYGTVNADIKEFCFDNGFCSWEDIIDDEGNVVDSLKVITRKDLQECCDAIGIDFDCMKY' A
#
# COMPACT_ATOMS: atom_id res chain seq x y z
N MET A 1 -6.89 -12.54 -9.16
CA MET A 1 -6.88 -11.31 -8.35
C MET A 1 -5.79 -10.39 -8.85
N LYS A 2 -6.08 -9.11 -9.02
CA LYS A 2 -5.09 -8.13 -9.49
C LYS A 2 -4.15 -7.74 -8.34
N ASP A 3 -2.87 -7.66 -8.64
CA ASP A 3 -1.87 -7.22 -7.67
C ASP A 3 -1.72 -5.70 -7.75
N LEU A 4 -2.26 -5.00 -6.76
CA LEU A 4 -2.25 -3.54 -6.70
C LEU A 4 -0.82 -3.00 -6.60
N PHE A 5 0.06 -3.65 -5.84
CA PHE A 5 1.45 -3.21 -5.72
C PHE A 5 2.19 -3.30 -7.05
N LYS A 6 1.94 -4.37 -7.80
CA LYS A 6 2.51 -4.53 -9.14
C LYS A 6 2.04 -3.44 -10.08
N ALA A 7 0.75 -3.10 -10.04
CA ALA A 7 0.18 -2.04 -10.88
C ALA A 7 0.80 -0.68 -10.55
N VAL A 8 0.97 -0.36 -9.28
CA VAL A 8 1.63 0.88 -8.85
C VAL A 8 3.09 0.90 -9.30
N ASN A 9 3.79 -0.23 -9.18
CA ASN A 9 5.18 -0.32 -9.60
C ASN A 9 5.33 -0.14 -11.13
N GLU A 10 4.40 -0.67 -11.91
CA GLU A 10 4.37 -0.47 -13.36
C GLU A 10 4.14 1.02 -13.72
N ALA A 11 3.23 1.69 -13.02
CA ALA A 11 2.99 3.12 -13.20
C ALA A 11 4.23 3.95 -12.84
N TRP A 12 4.91 3.57 -11.77
CA TRP A 12 6.18 4.19 -11.37
C TRP A 12 7.23 4.05 -12.47
N PHE A 13 7.38 2.84 -13.02
CA PHE A 13 8.32 2.59 -14.11
C PHE A 13 8.00 3.45 -15.34
N GLU A 14 6.73 3.55 -15.74
CA GLU A 14 6.31 4.36 -16.88
C GLU A 14 6.63 5.85 -16.66
N GLN A 15 6.48 6.33 -15.43
CA GLN A 15 6.67 7.75 -15.12
C GLN A 15 8.14 8.12 -14.92
N TYR A 16 8.92 7.27 -14.25
CA TYR A 16 10.28 7.58 -13.85
C TYR A 16 11.36 6.71 -14.52
N GLY A 17 10.99 5.68 -15.26
CA GLY A 17 11.92 4.79 -15.93
C GLY A 17 12.67 3.84 -15.01
N THR A 18 12.26 3.74 -13.74
CA THR A 18 12.85 2.84 -12.73
C THR A 18 11.77 2.01 -12.07
N VAL A 19 12.16 0.85 -11.52
CA VAL A 19 11.26 -0.03 -10.79
C VAL A 19 11.60 0.06 -9.31
N ASN A 20 10.59 0.30 -8.46
CA ASN A 20 10.77 0.13 -7.02
C ASN A 20 10.48 -1.33 -6.68
N ALA A 21 11.53 -2.11 -6.42
CA ALA A 21 11.41 -3.54 -6.20
C ALA A 21 10.59 -3.91 -4.97
N ASP A 22 10.47 -3.00 -3.99
CA ASP A 22 9.73 -3.25 -2.77
C ASP A 22 8.88 -2.03 -2.37
N ILE A 23 7.81 -1.83 -3.13
CA ILE A 23 6.85 -0.74 -2.88
C ILE A 23 6.17 -0.92 -1.50
N LYS A 24 5.99 -2.15 -1.05
CA LYS A 24 5.38 -2.47 0.23
C LYS A 24 6.26 -1.99 1.40
N GLU A 25 7.56 -2.31 1.34
CA GLU A 25 8.51 -1.84 2.34
C GLU A 25 8.60 -0.32 2.35
N PHE A 26 8.61 0.30 1.18
CA PHE A 26 8.59 1.75 1.06
C PHE A 26 7.40 2.37 1.79
N CYS A 27 6.21 1.80 1.63
CA CYS A 27 5.01 2.27 2.32
C CYS A 27 5.15 2.14 3.84
N PHE A 28 5.66 1.02 4.34
CA PHE A 28 5.87 0.84 5.78
C PHE A 28 6.91 1.80 6.34
N ASP A 29 8.01 2.02 5.62
CA ASP A 29 9.10 2.90 6.06
C ASP A 29 8.68 4.37 6.10
N ASN A 30 7.74 4.77 5.25
CA ASN A 30 7.29 6.17 5.13
C ASN A 30 5.94 6.44 5.80
N GLY A 31 5.39 5.47 6.53
CA GLY A 31 4.14 5.64 7.27
C GLY A 31 2.87 5.55 6.42
N PHE A 32 2.95 5.08 5.20
CA PHE A 32 1.78 4.82 4.35
C PHE A 32 1.19 3.46 4.66
N CYS A 33 0.73 3.30 5.89
CA CYS A 33 0.18 2.03 6.39
C CYS A 33 -0.84 2.30 7.49
N SER A 34 -1.63 1.29 7.79
CA SER A 34 -2.67 1.31 8.82
C SER A 34 -2.50 0.11 9.73
N TRP A 35 -3.18 0.13 10.88
CA TRP A 35 -3.20 -0.99 11.80
C TRP A 35 -4.52 -1.74 11.65
N GLU A 36 -4.43 -3.08 11.61
CA GLU A 36 -5.58 -3.96 11.61
C GLU A 36 -5.55 -4.80 12.88
N ASP A 37 -6.66 -4.77 13.65
CA ASP A 37 -6.79 -5.54 14.88
C ASP A 37 -7.18 -6.98 14.56
N ILE A 38 -6.49 -7.92 15.17
CA ILE A 38 -6.83 -9.33 15.11
C ILE A 38 -7.74 -9.64 16.30
N ILE A 39 -8.94 -10.11 16.00
CA ILE A 39 -9.98 -10.37 16.98
C ILE A 39 -10.19 -11.88 17.10
N ASP A 40 -10.29 -12.38 18.35
CA ASP A 40 -10.57 -13.78 18.61
C ASP A 40 -12.08 -14.11 18.49
N ASP A 41 -12.45 -15.37 18.74
CA ASP A 41 -13.82 -15.84 18.65
C ASP A 41 -14.76 -15.18 19.66
N GLU A 42 -14.22 -14.60 20.72
CA GLU A 42 -14.98 -13.91 21.79
C GLU A 42 -15.10 -12.40 21.53
N GLY A 43 -14.49 -11.91 20.46
CA GLY A 43 -14.52 -10.49 20.09
C GLY A 43 -13.47 -9.63 20.77
N ASN A 44 -12.47 -10.24 21.41
CA ASN A 44 -11.39 -9.51 22.05
C ASN A 44 -10.22 -9.30 21.09
N VAL A 45 -9.61 -8.11 21.14
CA VAL A 45 -8.40 -7.83 20.38
C VAL A 45 -7.22 -8.56 21.00
N VAL A 46 -6.63 -9.52 20.28
CA VAL A 46 -5.51 -10.32 20.76
C VAL A 46 -4.18 -9.90 20.16
N ASP A 47 -4.20 -9.18 19.02
CA ASP A 47 -3.00 -8.69 18.36
C ASP A 47 -3.37 -7.60 17.36
N SER A 48 -2.37 -6.94 16.78
CA SER A 48 -2.56 -6.01 15.69
C SER A 48 -1.39 -6.12 14.72
N LEU A 49 -1.65 -5.88 13.42
CA LEU A 49 -0.59 -5.85 12.42
C LEU A 49 -0.72 -4.65 11.50
N LYS A 50 0.41 -4.26 10.95
CA LYS A 50 0.45 -3.21 9.94
C LYS A 50 0.02 -3.78 8.59
N VAL A 51 -0.90 -3.08 7.95
CA VAL A 51 -1.39 -3.40 6.61
C VAL A 51 -1.32 -2.15 5.75
N ILE A 52 -1.29 -2.35 4.44
CA ILE A 52 -1.33 -1.26 3.48
C ILE A 52 -2.67 -1.35 2.75
N THR A 53 -3.55 -0.39 3.02
CA THR A 53 -4.85 -0.31 2.36
C THR A 53 -4.70 0.39 1.00
N ARG A 54 -5.77 0.35 0.19
CA ARG A 54 -5.80 1.10 -1.06
C ARG A 54 -5.62 2.59 -0.83
N LYS A 55 -6.21 3.12 0.25
CA LYS A 55 -6.08 4.51 0.62
C LYS A 55 -4.64 4.86 0.99
N ASP A 56 -3.96 4.00 1.76
CA ASP A 56 -2.56 4.19 2.11
C ASP A 56 -1.68 4.24 0.86
N LEU A 57 -1.90 3.32 -0.06
CA LEU A 57 -1.14 3.26 -1.30
C LEU A 57 -1.44 4.46 -2.20
N GLN A 58 -2.70 4.96 -2.21
CA GLN A 58 -3.05 6.17 -2.92
C GLN A 58 -2.34 7.39 -2.33
N GLU A 59 -2.28 7.50 -1.02
CA GLU A 59 -1.54 8.59 -0.35
C GLU A 59 -0.05 8.53 -0.69
N CYS A 60 0.52 7.33 -0.77
CA CYS A 60 1.89 7.13 -1.21
C CYS A 60 2.09 7.62 -2.65
N CYS A 61 1.23 7.23 -3.58
CA CYS A 61 1.29 7.68 -4.97
C CYS A 61 1.21 9.20 -5.09
N ASP A 62 0.30 9.82 -4.34
CA ASP A 62 0.12 11.27 -4.33
C ASP A 62 1.36 11.98 -3.77
N ALA A 63 1.96 11.43 -2.72
CA ALA A 63 3.13 12.02 -2.07
C ALA A 63 4.39 11.98 -2.96
N ILE A 64 4.56 10.91 -3.73
CA ILE A 64 5.72 10.74 -4.62
C ILE A 64 5.45 11.18 -6.06
N GLY A 65 4.24 11.66 -6.34
CA GLY A 65 3.88 12.21 -7.66
C GLY A 65 3.58 11.16 -8.73
N ILE A 66 3.19 9.96 -8.34
CA ILE A 66 2.78 8.91 -9.28
C ILE A 66 1.31 9.11 -9.67
N ASP A 67 1.04 9.18 -10.97
CA ASP A 67 -0.32 9.28 -11.49
C ASP A 67 -0.95 7.89 -11.61
N PHE A 68 -1.48 7.40 -10.49
CA PHE A 68 -2.15 6.11 -10.43
C PHE A 68 -3.33 6.20 -9.45
N ASP A 69 -4.50 5.77 -9.88
CA ASP A 69 -5.71 5.78 -9.04
C ASP A 69 -5.95 4.40 -8.43
N CYS A 70 -5.48 4.20 -7.21
CA CYS A 70 -5.64 2.94 -6.47
C CYS A 70 -7.11 2.64 -6.17
N MET A 71 -7.95 3.67 -6.06
CA MET A 71 -9.36 3.50 -5.67
C MET A 71 -10.21 2.92 -6.81
N LYS A 72 -9.75 3.04 -8.05
CA LYS A 72 -10.41 2.48 -9.22
C LYS A 72 -9.91 1.08 -9.60
N TYR A 73 -8.84 0.64 -8.97
CA TYR A 73 -8.20 -0.63 -9.29
C TYR A 73 -8.84 -1.82 -8.51
#